data_69cf190a1b44f46f8c35d0aadb0b2ceb
#
_entry.id   69cf190a1b44f46f8c35d0aadb0b2ceb
#
_cell.length_a   1.000
_cell.length_b   1.000
_cell.length_c   1.000
_cell.angle_alpha   90.00
_cell.angle_beta   90.00
_cell.angle_gamma   90.00
#
_symmetry.space_group_name_H-M   'P 1'
#
loop_
_entity.id
_entity.type
_entity.pdbx_description
1 polymer ?
#
loop_
_entity_poly.entity_id
_entity_poly.type
_entity_poly.pdbx_seq_one_letter_code
_entity_poly.pdbx_strand_id
1 'polypeptide(L)'
;MYFANLPQNLRDYFQFPLIHGEWDFLAYEDETFSYQEVLNTSAGLAHVLIDQYGIKKGDKVAFSMRNYPEWIYSYMAVTSIGAVAVPLNSWWQGEELDYGLTHSESSVFIGDEERLQRLEGYVEDIPRIAVRCDASKFTNTVGFNDVVTPNEAFPEVVVDPEDDASIMYTSGSTGYPKGVVSTHRAVVSAPETWALMGQLATQIEVDGEPLASPISGENPCTIAAVPLFHVTGSHAVFLLSLVTARKIVFMYKWDPVEALHLIEKHKVTDMTGVPTMSAEVLQAHKDNPEIDISSLKGLGSGGAARPPEQIKAQEKEHPDKVATVGYGLTETNAHATNASGITLYERPSTAGYPTPFLNLIKIMDEEGNDLGPNELGEVAIKSTCNFRCYLKNEEATNEVLDSEGWFRSGDVGIIDDDGFLYIKDRIKDIVIRGGENIACLEIEAAIYEHPSVREASVFGVPDERLGEKLATRISLNPGKELTEEDLSSFLAAKIAKFKIPEYTWFQNDELPKVAAGKIAKKQMREDAIKELGLG
;
A
#
# COMPACT_ATOMS: atom_id res chain seq x y z
N MET A 1 21.15 -6.84 7.60
CA MET A 1 22.08 -5.73 7.31
C MET A 1 21.25 -4.46 7.34
N TYR A 2 21.73 -3.30 7.82
CA TYR A 2 20.98 -2.05 7.93
C TYR A 2 21.92 -0.86 7.72
N PHE A 3 21.36 0.33 7.52
CA PHE A 3 22.12 1.57 7.27
C PHE A 3 22.66 2.17 8.58
N ALA A 4 23.83 1.75 9.02
CA ALA A 4 24.39 2.13 10.33
C ALA A 4 24.57 3.65 10.56
N ASN A 5 24.65 4.45 9.49
CA ASN A 5 24.87 5.90 9.54
C ASN A 5 23.57 6.73 9.31
N LEU A 6 22.44 6.08 9.15
CA LEU A 6 21.13 6.71 9.01
C LEU A 6 20.32 6.59 10.32
N PRO A 7 19.25 7.36 10.51
CA PRO A 7 18.37 7.21 11.66
C PRO A 7 17.85 5.79 11.81
N GLN A 8 17.93 5.23 13.02
CA GLN A 8 17.54 3.85 13.29
C GLN A 8 16.16 3.75 13.93
N ASN A 9 15.56 4.86 14.30
CA ASN A 9 14.23 4.96 14.85
C ASN A 9 13.46 6.12 14.24
N LEU A 10 12.13 6.09 14.33
CA LEU A 10 11.27 7.11 13.72
C LEU A 10 11.44 8.50 14.33
N ARG A 11 11.73 8.60 15.64
CA ARG A 11 11.95 9.90 16.30
C ARG A 11 13.11 10.66 15.65
N ASP A 12 14.25 10.00 15.45
CA ASP A 12 15.43 10.60 14.81
C ASP A 12 15.19 10.80 13.31
N TYR A 13 14.47 9.88 12.67
CA TYR A 13 14.10 9.94 11.26
C TYR A 13 13.26 11.18 10.93
N PHE A 14 12.32 11.56 11.79
CA PHE A 14 11.49 12.76 11.58
C PHE A 14 12.28 14.07 11.67
N GLN A 15 13.44 14.07 12.33
CA GLN A 15 14.30 15.24 12.42
C GLN A 15 15.23 15.41 11.21
N PHE A 16 15.38 14.36 10.38
CA PHE A 16 16.27 14.39 9.22
C PHE A 16 15.94 15.52 8.22
N PRO A 17 14.66 15.80 7.89
CA PRO A 17 14.31 16.86 6.95
C PRO A 17 14.37 18.28 7.52
N LEU A 18 14.75 18.48 8.79
CA LEU A 18 14.82 19.84 9.41
C LEU A 18 15.75 20.82 8.71
N ILE A 19 16.69 20.34 7.89
CA ILE A 19 17.48 21.20 6.99
C ILE A 19 16.59 21.95 5.98
N HIS A 20 15.35 21.47 5.76
CA HIS A 20 14.33 22.05 4.90
C HIS A 20 13.13 22.59 5.70
N GLY A 21 13.33 22.98 6.97
CA GLY A 21 12.26 23.29 7.92
C GLY A 21 11.19 24.24 7.42
N GLU A 22 11.57 25.25 6.64
CA GLU A 22 10.66 26.27 6.09
C GLU A 22 9.99 25.85 4.76
N TRP A 23 10.33 24.69 4.21
CA TRP A 23 9.70 24.22 2.95
C TRP A 23 8.32 23.67 3.23
N ASP A 24 7.41 23.85 2.26
CA ASP A 24 6.09 23.23 2.27
C ASP A 24 6.24 21.70 2.34
N PHE A 25 5.58 21.11 3.34
CA PHE A 25 5.57 19.66 3.49
C PHE A 25 4.19 19.06 3.22
N LEU A 26 3.14 19.61 3.84
CA LEU A 26 1.79 19.09 3.68
C LEU A 26 0.89 20.15 3.04
N ALA A 27 0.03 19.75 2.11
CA ALA A 27 -1.03 20.58 1.57
C ALA A 27 -2.36 19.80 1.58
N TYR A 28 -3.41 20.41 2.13
CA TYR A 28 -4.76 19.88 2.15
C TYR A 28 -5.75 21.02 1.91
N GLU A 29 -6.55 20.94 0.84
CA GLU A 29 -7.47 22.00 0.42
C GLU A 29 -6.72 23.35 0.25
N ASP A 30 -7.00 24.34 1.12
CA ASP A 30 -6.34 25.64 1.12
C ASP A 30 -5.29 25.77 2.23
N GLU A 31 -5.08 24.72 3.02
CA GLU A 31 -4.08 24.67 4.09
C GLU A 31 -2.72 24.19 3.54
N THR A 32 -1.65 24.82 4.01
CA THR A 32 -0.26 24.38 3.72
C THR A 32 0.55 24.48 4.99
N PHE A 33 1.37 23.46 5.26
CA PHE A 33 2.19 23.36 6.46
C PHE A 33 3.63 23.04 6.07
N SER A 34 4.56 23.78 6.65
CA SER A 34 5.99 23.52 6.52
C SER A 34 6.42 22.28 7.33
N TYR A 35 7.63 21.76 7.04
CA TYR A 35 8.20 20.65 7.84
C TYR A 35 8.28 21.02 9.32
N GLN A 36 8.69 22.27 9.64
CA GLN A 36 8.81 22.72 11.02
C GLN A 36 7.46 22.80 11.73
N GLU A 37 6.43 23.31 11.07
CA GLU A 37 5.08 23.38 11.64
C GLU A 37 4.51 21.98 11.90
N VAL A 38 4.75 21.01 11.00
CA VAL A 38 4.34 19.62 11.19
C VAL A 38 5.03 19.00 12.38
N LEU A 39 6.35 19.21 12.53
CA LEU A 39 7.09 18.72 13.69
C LEU A 39 6.61 19.36 14.98
N ASN A 40 6.41 20.67 15.01
CA ASN A 40 5.97 21.39 16.21
C ASN A 40 4.57 20.95 16.65
N THR A 41 3.65 20.75 15.70
CA THR A 41 2.30 20.27 15.99
C THR A 41 2.33 18.82 16.51
N SER A 42 3.16 17.97 15.90
CA SER A 42 3.37 16.60 16.36
C SER A 42 3.98 16.53 17.76
N ALA A 43 4.94 17.40 18.04
CA ALA A 43 5.53 17.52 19.38
C ALA A 43 4.51 18.00 20.42
N GLY A 44 3.63 18.95 20.06
CA GLY A 44 2.52 19.38 20.90
C GLY A 44 1.57 18.25 21.25
N LEU A 45 1.17 17.44 20.27
CA LEU A 45 0.34 16.24 20.50
C LEU A 45 1.09 15.21 21.38
N ALA A 46 2.37 15.02 21.18
CA ALA A 46 3.18 14.11 22.00
C ALA A 46 3.18 14.50 23.48
N HIS A 47 3.27 15.81 23.80
CA HIS A 47 3.11 16.32 25.18
C HIS A 47 1.70 16.05 25.73
N VAL A 48 0.65 16.28 24.94
CA VAL A 48 -0.74 15.97 25.33
C VAL A 48 -0.90 14.49 25.68
N LEU A 49 -0.34 13.60 24.85
CA LEU A 49 -0.43 12.15 25.10
C LEU A 49 0.24 11.74 26.42
N ILE A 50 1.40 12.31 26.75
CA ILE A 50 2.10 12.03 28.01
C ILE A 50 1.40 12.72 29.20
N ASP A 51 1.20 14.03 29.11
CA ASP A 51 0.83 14.85 30.27
C ASP A 51 -0.65 14.71 30.66
N GLN A 52 -1.55 14.54 29.68
CA GLN A 52 -2.99 14.44 29.93
C GLN A 52 -3.49 13.01 29.95
N TYR A 53 -2.93 12.13 29.11
CA TYR A 53 -3.40 10.74 29.00
C TYR A 53 -2.46 9.72 29.65
N GLY A 54 -1.29 10.16 30.13
CA GLY A 54 -0.32 9.29 30.82
C GLY A 54 0.31 8.22 29.93
N ILE A 55 0.32 8.43 28.61
CA ILE A 55 0.89 7.48 27.65
C ILE A 55 2.39 7.31 27.90
N LYS A 56 2.83 6.08 27.91
CA LYS A 56 4.21 5.67 28.15
C LYS A 56 4.75 4.87 26.97
N LYS A 57 6.05 4.70 26.93
CA LYS A 57 6.73 3.81 26.00
C LYS A 57 6.08 2.42 25.99
N GLY A 58 5.71 1.92 24.80
CA GLY A 58 5.05 0.64 24.59
C GLY A 58 3.51 0.65 24.68
N ASP A 59 2.91 1.73 25.21
CA ASP A 59 1.45 1.90 25.17
C ASP A 59 0.98 2.11 23.71
N LYS A 60 -0.26 1.72 23.42
CA LYS A 60 -0.82 1.80 22.06
C LYS A 60 -1.77 2.98 21.98
N VAL A 61 -1.62 3.75 20.91
CA VAL A 61 -2.52 4.87 20.57
C VAL A 61 -3.10 4.58 19.20
N ALA A 62 -4.42 4.39 19.13
CA ALA A 62 -5.10 4.15 17.87
C ALA A 62 -5.59 5.46 17.26
N PHE A 63 -5.59 5.48 15.94
CA PHE A 63 -6.20 6.57 15.19
C PHE A 63 -6.80 6.07 13.89
N SER A 64 -7.92 6.69 13.51
CA SER A 64 -8.63 6.38 12.27
C SER A 64 -9.30 7.62 11.71
N MET A 65 -8.92 8.00 10.50
CA MET A 65 -9.43 9.16 9.79
C MET A 65 -9.13 9.06 8.30
N ARG A 66 -9.67 9.92 7.49
CA ARG A 66 -9.26 10.10 6.09
C ARG A 66 -7.81 10.60 6.01
N ASN A 67 -7.30 10.78 4.80
CA ASN A 67 -5.98 11.36 4.60
C ASN A 67 -5.98 12.85 4.99
N TYR A 68 -5.72 13.13 6.26
CA TYR A 68 -5.60 14.47 6.82
C TYR A 68 -4.18 14.72 7.36
N PRO A 69 -3.74 15.97 7.46
CA PRO A 69 -2.49 16.31 8.15
C PRO A 69 -2.41 15.74 9.57
N GLU A 70 -3.54 15.66 10.28
CA GLU A 70 -3.64 15.16 11.64
C GLU A 70 -3.32 13.66 11.76
N TRP A 71 -3.45 12.89 10.66
CA TRP A 71 -2.96 11.52 10.61
C TRP A 71 -1.42 11.49 10.76
N ILE A 72 -0.74 12.38 10.04
CA ILE A 72 0.73 12.53 10.11
C ILE A 72 1.15 12.97 11.52
N TYR A 73 0.48 13.99 12.07
CA TYR A 73 0.77 14.47 13.43
C TYR A 73 0.60 13.36 14.45
N SER A 74 -0.45 12.54 14.35
CA SER A 74 -0.71 11.41 15.24
C SER A 74 0.38 10.34 15.13
N TYR A 75 0.75 9.94 13.92
CA TYR A 75 1.79 8.94 13.70
C TYR A 75 3.15 9.41 14.26
N MET A 76 3.54 10.66 13.97
CA MET A 76 4.80 11.22 14.44
C MET A 76 4.82 11.41 15.95
N ALA A 77 3.74 11.91 16.55
CA ALA A 77 3.64 12.13 18.00
C ALA A 77 3.77 10.82 18.77
N VAL A 78 2.97 9.80 18.38
CA VAL A 78 2.93 8.52 19.06
C VAL A 78 4.28 7.82 19.00
N THR A 79 4.86 7.70 17.81
CA THR A 79 6.12 6.96 17.64
C THR A 79 7.33 7.70 18.22
N SER A 80 7.29 9.04 18.28
CA SER A 80 8.38 9.83 18.86
C SER A 80 8.50 9.70 20.38
N ILE A 81 7.47 9.28 21.08
CA ILE A 81 7.49 9.00 22.52
C ILE A 81 7.67 7.51 22.85
N GLY A 82 7.98 6.68 21.84
CA GLY A 82 8.15 5.24 21.97
C GLY A 82 6.84 4.48 22.24
N ALA A 83 5.69 5.14 22.07
CA ALA A 83 4.39 4.49 22.02
C ALA A 83 4.16 3.85 20.65
N VAL A 84 3.25 2.90 20.58
CA VAL A 84 2.98 2.13 19.35
C VAL A 84 1.80 2.74 18.60
N ALA A 85 2.03 3.17 17.38
CA ALA A 85 1.00 3.70 16.51
C ALA A 85 0.08 2.57 15.97
N VAL A 86 -1.23 2.74 16.11
CA VAL A 86 -2.23 1.78 15.64
C VAL A 86 -3.16 2.48 14.62
N PRO A 87 -2.72 2.66 13.37
CA PRO A 87 -3.54 3.25 12.33
C PRO A 87 -4.62 2.25 11.88
N LEU A 88 -5.86 2.48 12.32
CA LEU A 88 -7.00 1.64 11.96
C LEU A 88 -7.56 2.05 10.60
N ASN A 89 -8.10 1.07 9.89
CA ASN A 89 -8.73 1.27 8.59
C ASN A 89 -9.91 2.23 8.70
N SER A 90 -9.85 3.35 8.01
CA SER A 90 -10.88 4.40 8.04
C SER A 90 -12.21 3.99 7.39
N TRP A 91 -12.30 2.83 6.79
CA TRP A 91 -13.54 2.29 6.21
C TRP A 91 -14.23 1.29 7.14
N TRP A 92 -13.56 0.86 8.20
CA TRP A 92 -14.13 -0.05 9.18
C TRP A 92 -15.41 0.52 9.83
N GLN A 93 -16.35 -0.37 10.08
CA GLN A 93 -17.57 -0.08 10.81
C GLN A 93 -17.33 -0.21 12.33
N GLY A 94 -18.36 0.09 13.15
CA GLY A 94 -18.23 0.11 14.59
C GLY A 94 -17.64 -1.15 15.21
N GLU A 95 -18.13 -2.33 14.83
CA GLU A 95 -17.60 -3.62 15.32
C GLU A 95 -16.14 -3.86 14.94
N GLU A 96 -15.72 -3.45 13.75
CA GLU A 96 -14.34 -3.62 13.30
C GLU A 96 -13.40 -2.64 14.02
N LEU A 97 -13.85 -1.39 14.24
CA LEU A 97 -13.10 -0.39 15.02
C LEU A 97 -12.97 -0.82 16.48
N ASP A 98 -14.06 -1.31 17.09
CA ASP A 98 -14.08 -1.88 18.43
C ASP A 98 -13.10 -3.05 18.57
N TYR A 99 -13.14 -3.98 17.60
CA TYR A 99 -12.15 -5.05 17.54
C TYR A 99 -10.71 -4.52 17.48
N GLY A 100 -10.43 -3.55 16.61
CA GLY A 100 -9.09 -2.97 16.47
C GLY A 100 -8.59 -2.33 17.76
N LEU A 101 -9.44 -1.58 18.45
CA LEU A 101 -9.14 -0.92 19.74
C LEU A 101 -8.92 -1.93 20.85
N THR A 102 -9.82 -2.90 20.98
CA THR A 102 -9.77 -3.92 22.04
C THR A 102 -8.61 -4.90 21.84
N HIS A 103 -8.42 -5.38 20.61
CA HIS A 103 -7.35 -6.32 20.28
C HIS A 103 -5.97 -5.70 20.45
N SER A 104 -5.79 -4.44 20.04
CA SER A 104 -4.53 -3.70 20.23
C SER A 104 -4.32 -3.23 21.68
N GLU A 105 -5.36 -3.21 22.52
CA GLU A 105 -5.34 -2.62 23.87
C GLU A 105 -4.94 -1.13 23.82
N SER A 106 -5.52 -0.40 22.86
CA SER A 106 -5.24 1.02 22.70
C SER A 106 -5.79 1.83 23.86
N SER A 107 -5.01 2.76 24.37
CA SER A 107 -5.34 3.59 25.55
C SER A 107 -6.01 4.91 25.16
N VAL A 108 -5.85 5.38 23.94
CA VAL A 108 -6.43 6.62 23.38
C VAL A 108 -6.83 6.36 21.94
N PHE A 109 -7.94 6.99 21.51
CA PHE A 109 -8.38 6.99 20.12
C PHE A 109 -8.42 8.42 19.54
N ILE A 110 -7.81 8.62 18.36
CA ILE A 110 -7.85 9.90 17.63
C ILE A 110 -8.63 9.66 16.33
N GLY A 111 -9.71 10.41 16.11
CA GLY A 111 -10.56 10.15 14.95
C GLY A 111 -11.34 11.36 14.46
N ASP A 112 -11.76 11.30 13.20
CA ASP A 112 -12.67 12.28 12.60
C ASP A 112 -14.15 11.95 12.90
N GLU A 113 -15.05 12.86 12.51
CA GLU A 113 -16.48 12.78 12.84
C GLU A 113 -17.11 11.44 12.48
N GLU A 114 -16.85 10.93 11.26
CA GLU A 114 -17.45 9.68 10.78
C GLU A 114 -16.98 8.46 11.60
N ARG A 115 -15.71 8.42 12.03
CA ARG A 115 -15.15 7.30 12.84
C ARG A 115 -15.61 7.39 14.28
N LEU A 116 -15.70 8.59 14.82
CA LEU A 116 -16.28 8.83 16.14
C LEU A 116 -17.75 8.41 16.19
N GLN A 117 -18.54 8.74 15.16
CA GLN A 117 -19.95 8.32 15.04
C GLN A 117 -20.08 6.79 14.99
N ARG A 118 -19.21 6.10 14.25
CA ARG A 118 -19.22 4.64 14.18
C ARG A 118 -18.88 3.96 15.50
N LEU A 119 -18.12 4.64 16.36
CA LEU A 119 -17.74 4.15 17.70
C LEU A 119 -18.77 4.47 18.79
N GLU A 120 -19.86 5.18 18.51
CA GLU A 120 -20.92 5.39 19.49
C GLU A 120 -21.56 4.05 19.88
N GLY A 121 -21.59 3.78 21.19
CA GLY A 121 -22.05 2.50 21.76
C GLY A 121 -20.97 1.39 21.81
N TYR A 122 -19.76 1.69 21.36
CA TYR A 122 -18.58 0.80 21.47
C TYR A 122 -17.49 1.48 22.29
N VAL A 123 -16.71 0.71 23.05
CA VAL A 123 -15.48 1.12 23.79
C VAL A 123 -15.60 2.53 24.42
N GLU A 124 -16.66 2.78 25.19
CA GLU A 124 -17.00 4.12 25.71
C GLU A 124 -15.98 4.67 26.72
N ASP A 125 -15.22 3.77 27.36
CA ASP A 125 -14.24 4.13 28.40
C ASP A 125 -12.92 4.68 27.81
N ILE A 126 -12.65 4.48 26.51
CA ILE A 126 -11.43 4.99 25.89
C ILE A 126 -11.56 6.50 25.63
N PRO A 127 -10.64 7.33 26.14
CA PRO A 127 -10.60 8.76 25.84
C PRO A 127 -10.34 9.00 24.35
N ARG A 128 -11.03 10.01 23.80
CA ARG A 128 -11.04 10.31 22.37
C ARG A 128 -10.60 11.73 22.08
N ILE A 129 -9.86 11.91 20.98
CA ILE A 129 -9.49 13.22 20.44
C ILE A 129 -10.16 13.37 19.07
N ALA A 130 -11.03 14.36 18.94
CA ALA A 130 -11.78 14.65 17.72
C ALA A 130 -10.96 15.50 16.75
N VAL A 131 -10.88 15.05 15.51
CA VAL A 131 -10.17 15.74 14.42
C VAL A 131 -11.20 16.36 13.48
N ARG A 132 -11.06 17.65 13.18
CA ARG A 132 -11.87 18.40 12.19
C ARG A 132 -13.39 18.33 12.41
N CYS A 133 -13.82 18.17 13.66
CA CYS A 133 -15.24 18.15 14.00
C CYS A 133 -15.50 18.69 15.42
N ASP A 134 -16.79 18.89 15.74
CA ASP A 134 -17.23 19.33 17.05
C ASP A 134 -17.20 18.17 18.06
N ALA A 135 -16.20 18.19 18.95
CA ALA A 135 -16.01 17.17 19.97
C ALA A 135 -17.17 17.04 20.96
N SER A 136 -17.95 18.12 21.18
CA SER A 136 -19.07 18.13 22.13
C SER A 136 -20.23 17.18 21.74
N LYS A 137 -20.24 16.70 20.50
CA LYS A 137 -21.20 15.71 20.01
C LYS A 137 -20.94 14.29 20.50
N PHE A 138 -19.76 14.00 21.04
CA PHE A 138 -19.30 12.65 21.36
C PHE A 138 -18.92 12.50 22.83
N THR A 139 -19.20 11.32 23.38
CA THR A 139 -18.85 10.98 24.77
C THR A 139 -17.33 10.84 24.94
N ASN A 140 -16.80 11.28 26.10
CA ASN A 140 -15.39 11.17 26.48
C ASN A 140 -14.41 11.70 25.40
N THR A 141 -14.77 12.84 24.75
CA THR A 141 -14.08 13.36 23.59
C THR A 141 -13.68 14.83 23.78
N VAL A 142 -12.45 15.17 23.41
CA VAL A 142 -11.96 16.57 23.35
C VAL A 142 -11.55 16.91 21.91
N GLY A 143 -11.61 18.19 21.54
CA GLY A 143 -11.17 18.63 20.20
C GLY A 143 -9.66 18.66 20.08
N PHE A 144 -9.12 18.23 18.94
CA PHE A 144 -7.70 18.27 18.66
C PHE A 144 -7.14 19.68 18.85
N ASN A 145 -7.77 20.69 18.26
CA ASN A 145 -7.35 22.10 18.36
C ASN A 145 -7.56 22.72 19.75
N ASP A 146 -8.35 22.08 20.63
CA ASP A 146 -8.56 22.54 22.00
C ASP A 146 -7.44 22.12 22.94
N VAL A 147 -6.74 21.02 22.62
CA VAL A 147 -5.74 20.43 23.50
C VAL A 147 -4.33 20.48 22.92
N VAL A 148 -4.16 20.48 21.60
CA VAL A 148 -2.85 20.49 20.95
C VAL A 148 -2.40 21.92 20.71
N THR A 149 -1.29 22.29 21.35
CA THR A 149 -0.56 23.54 21.07
C THR A 149 0.83 23.14 20.53
N PRO A 150 1.26 23.68 19.37
CA PRO A 150 2.57 23.40 18.83
C PRO A 150 3.69 23.62 19.84
N ASN A 151 4.68 22.72 19.86
CA ASN A 151 5.84 22.76 20.75
C ASN A 151 7.12 22.56 19.94
N GLU A 152 8.18 23.28 20.26
CA GLU A 152 9.45 23.23 19.51
C GLU A 152 10.22 21.90 19.71
N ALA A 153 9.92 21.13 20.76
CA ALA A 153 10.62 19.91 21.08
C ALA A 153 9.66 18.77 21.50
N PHE A 154 9.95 17.58 21.04
CA PHE A 154 9.31 16.36 21.57
C PHE A 154 9.72 16.12 23.04
N PRO A 155 8.85 15.50 23.86
CA PRO A 155 9.22 15.04 25.21
C PRO A 155 10.48 14.19 25.20
N GLU A 156 11.31 14.29 26.25
CA GLU A 156 12.54 13.50 26.36
C GLU A 156 12.20 12.03 26.66
N VAL A 157 12.30 11.16 25.64
CA VAL A 157 12.11 9.70 25.74
C VAL A 157 13.19 9.01 24.92
N VAL A 158 13.75 7.93 25.45
CA VAL A 158 14.68 7.07 24.71
C VAL A 158 13.90 6.05 23.92
N VAL A 159 14.01 6.12 22.60
CA VAL A 159 13.38 5.19 21.65
C VAL A 159 14.46 4.26 21.09
N ASP A 160 14.35 2.97 21.40
CA ASP A 160 15.26 1.95 20.88
C ASP A 160 14.84 1.54 19.47
N PRO A 161 15.77 1.30 18.53
CA PRO A 161 15.43 0.78 17.19
C PRO A 161 14.58 -0.51 17.18
N GLU A 162 14.72 -1.35 18.18
CA GLU A 162 13.97 -2.62 18.30
C GLU A 162 12.65 -2.48 19.06
N ASP A 163 12.30 -1.30 19.56
CA ASP A 163 10.97 -1.05 20.12
C ASP A 163 9.90 -1.19 19.05
N ASP A 164 8.70 -1.64 19.44
CA ASP A 164 7.54 -1.67 18.56
C ASP A 164 7.13 -0.25 18.17
N ALA A 165 7.04 0.02 16.88
CA ALA A 165 6.69 1.32 16.35
C ALA A 165 5.23 1.40 15.89
N SER A 166 4.73 0.33 15.27
CA SER A 166 3.37 0.33 14.71
C SER A 166 2.73 -1.06 14.70
N ILE A 167 1.40 -1.06 14.74
CA ILE A 167 0.54 -2.22 14.51
C ILE A 167 -0.39 -1.89 13.36
N MET A 168 -0.16 -2.48 12.19
CA MET A 168 -0.98 -2.28 11.00
C MET A 168 -1.82 -3.52 10.72
N TYR A 169 -3.13 -3.34 10.55
CA TYR A 169 -4.04 -4.46 10.37
C TYR A 169 -4.16 -4.86 8.90
N THR A 170 -4.03 -6.17 8.62
CA THR A 170 -4.25 -6.76 7.30
C THR A 170 -5.61 -7.46 7.24
N SER A 171 -6.22 -7.49 6.07
CA SER A 171 -7.42 -8.30 5.83
C SER A 171 -7.03 -9.79 5.87
N GLY A 172 -7.18 -10.42 7.05
CA GLY A 172 -6.92 -11.86 7.22
C GLY A 172 -7.83 -12.73 6.34
N SER A 173 -7.32 -13.88 5.92
CA SER A 173 -8.11 -14.89 5.19
C SER A 173 -9.09 -15.66 6.10
N THR A 174 -8.89 -15.61 7.42
CA THR A 174 -9.55 -16.48 8.41
C THR A 174 -10.59 -15.79 9.29
N GLY A 175 -11.10 -14.61 8.91
CA GLY A 175 -12.11 -13.87 9.68
C GLY A 175 -11.63 -12.48 10.11
N TYR A 176 -11.14 -12.33 11.33
CA TYR A 176 -10.67 -11.03 11.83
C TYR A 176 -9.30 -10.63 11.27
N PRO A 177 -9.05 -9.32 11.04
CA PRO A 177 -7.76 -8.81 10.60
C PRO A 177 -6.63 -9.14 11.57
N LYS A 178 -5.44 -9.48 11.05
CA LYS A 178 -4.23 -9.69 11.86
C LYS A 178 -3.50 -8.36 12.05
N GLY A 179 -3.07 -8.06 13.28
CA GLY A 179 -2.22 -6.90 13.57
C GLY A 179 -0.75 -7.22 13.31
N VAL A 180 -0.16 -6.61 12.31
CA VAL A 180 1.25 -6.74 11.96
C VAL A 180 2.06 -5.77 12.80
N VAL A 181 2.93 -6.28 13.67
CA VAL A 181 3.78 -5.49 14.56
C VAL A 181 5.14 -5.25 13.91
N SER A 182 5.50 -4.00 13.70
CA SER A 182 6.79 -3.61 13.15
C SER A 182 7.62 -2.79 14.14
N THR A 183 8.94 -3.04 14.19
CA THR A 183 9.87 -2.24 14.99
C THR A 183 10.22 -0.93 14.30
N HIS A 184 10.75 0.04 15.04
CA HIS A 184 11.23 1.29 14.47
C HIS A 184 12.25 1.06 13.36
N ARG A 185 13.23 0.17 13.57
CA ARG A 185 14.23 -0.20 12.56
C ARG A 185 13.58 -0.74 11.28
N ALA A 186 12.62 -1.65 11.42
CA ALA A 186 11.96 -2.24 10.27
C ALA A 186 11.22 -1.18 9.43
N VAL A 187 10.53 -0.26 10.12
CA VAL A 187 9.77 0.81 9.46
C VAL A 187 10.68 1.80 8.72
N VAL A 188 11.76 2.30 9.35
CA VAL A 188 12.64 3.28 8.68
C VAL A 188 13.48 2.68 7.57
N SER A 189 13.78 1.37 7.63
CA SER A 189 14.59 0.69 6.61
C SER A 189 13.93 0.70 5.21
N ALA A 190 12.62 0.69 5.12
CA ALA A 190 11.91 0.69 3.83
C ALA A 190 12.11 2.00 3.04
N PRO A 191 11.76 3.21 3.57
CA PRO A 191 11.97 4.46 2.85
C PRO A 191 13.45 4.77 2.59
N GLU A 192 14.36 4.40 3.50
CA GLU A 192 15.80 4.54 3.29
C GLU A 192 16.30 3.68 2.12
N THR A 193 15.76 2.47 1.99
CA THR A 193 16.08 1.57 0.89
C THR A 193 15.60 2.14 -0.45
N TRP A 194 14.36 2.64 -0.53
CA TRP A 194 13.87 3.29 -1.75
C TRP A 194 14.67 4.54 -2.12
N ALA A 195 15.02 5.36 -1.14
CA ALA A 195 15.83 6.56 -1.38
C ALA A 195 17.21 6.19 -1.93
N LEU A 196 17.87 5.15 -1.36
CA LEU A 196 19.14 4.64 -1.88
C LEU A 196 18.99 4.14 -3.32
N MET A 197 17.98 3.31 -3.59
CA MET A 197 17.74 2.79 -4.94
C MET A 197 17.49 3.90 -5.96
N GLY A 198 16.72 4.92 -5.58
CA GLY A 198 16.50 6.10 -6.40
C GLY A 198 17.82 6.84 -6.70
N GLN A 199 18.69 7.03 -5.72
CA GLN A 199 20.00 7.65 -5.90
C GLN A 199 20.91 6.77 -6.80
N LEU A 200 20.97 5.46 -6.57
CA LEU A 200 21.78 4.57 -7.39
C LEU A 200 21.32 4.57 -8.86
N ALA A 201 20.02 4.57 -9.09
CA ALA A 201 19.47 4.60 -10.45
C ALA A 201 19.87 5.87 -11.24
N THR A 202 20.12 7.00 -10.56
CA THR A 202 20.62 8.22 -11.20
C THR A 202 22.13 8.18 -11.51
N GLN A 203 22.87 7.24 -10.93
CA GLN A 203 24.32 7.08 -11.13
C GLN A 203 24.67 5.96 -12.12
N ILE A 204 23.69 5.11 -12.46
CA ILE A 204 23.86 4.02 -13.43
C ILE A 204 23.45 4.55 -14.80
N GLU A 205 24.38 4.47 -15.78
CA GLU A 205 24.13 4.83 -17.17
C GLU A 205 23.87 3.57 -18.00
N VAL A 206 22.85 3.66 -18.83
CA VAL A 206 22.56 2.67 -19.89
C VAL A 206 22.56 3.42 -21.21
N ASP A 207 23.42 3.02 -22.14
CA ASP A 207 23.61 3.68 -23.44
C ASP A 207 23.97 5.20 -23.34
N GLY A 208 24.62 5.60 -22.25
CA GLY A 208 25.04 6.98 -21.99
C GLY A 208 23.96 7.88 -21.36
N GLU A 209 22.82 7.32 -20.99
CA GLU A 209 21.76 8.00 -20.27
C GLU A 209 21.56 7.40 -18.86
N PRO A 210 21.24 8.19 -17.84
CA PRO A 210 20.94 7.64 -16.50
C PRO A 210 19.78 6.65 -16.57
N LEU A 211 19.88 5.54 -15.83
CA LEU A 211 18.85 4.50 -15.72
C LEU A 211 17.50 5.06 -15.26
N ALA A 212 17.54 6.08 -14.40
CA ALA A 212 16.39 6.88 -14.04
C ALA A 212 16.79 8.36 -13.97
N SER A 213 15.97 9.23 -14.53
CA SER A 213 16.11 10.65 -14.23
C SER A 213 15.83 10.89 -12.75
N PRO A 214 16.56 11.80 -12.09
CA PRO A 214 16.19 12.22 -10.75
C PRO A 214 14.71 12.66 -10.80
N ILE A 215 13.87 12.06 -9.98
CA ILE A 215 12.54 12.60 -9.69
C ILE A 215 12.79 13.81 -8.77
N SER A 216 13.44 14.82 -9.29
CA SER A 216 13.84 16.01 -8.56
C SER A 216 13.76 17.20 -9.49
N GLY A 217 12.63 17.88 -9.42
CA GLY A 217 12.60 19.32 -9.70
C GLY A 217 13.11 20.07 -8.47
N GLU A 218 13.18 21.39 -8.55
CA GLU A 218 13.55 22.25 -7.41
C GLU A 218 12.61 22.09 -6.19
N ASN A 219 11.40 21.50 -6.38
CA ASN A 219 10.38 21.25 -5.34
C ASN A 219 9.64 19.93 -5.63
N PRO A 220 10.17 18.76 -5.25
CA PRO A 220 9.49 17.49 -5.47
C PRO A 220 8.16 17.44 -4.70
N CYS A 221 7.11 16.90 -5.36
CA CYS A 221 5.75 16.90 -4.83
C CYS A 221 5.03 15.63 -5.22
N THR A 222 4.29 15.03 -4.29
CA THR A 222 3.51 13.81 -4.50
C THR A 222 2.07 13.95 -4.02
N ILE A 223 1.16 13.12 -4.54
CA ILE A 223 -0.23 13.04 -4.08
C ILE A 223 -0.40 11.83 -3.16
N ALA A 224 -0.99 12.04 -1.99
CA ALA A 224 -1.45 10.97 -1.10
C ALA A 224 -2.85 10.50 -1.51
N ALA A 225 -2.93 9.77 -2.62
CA ALA A 225 -4.17 9.20 -3.16
C ALA A 225 -4.58 7.90 -2.45
N VAL A 226 -3.59 7.12 -1.98
CA VAL A 226 -3.81 5.87 -1.24
C VAL A 226 -3.98 6.15 0.25
N PRO A 227 -4.80 5.35 0.97
CA PRO A 227 -5.00 5.55 2.40
C PRO A 227 -3.71 5.40 3.21
N LEU A 228 -3.49 6.32 4.16
CA LEU A 228 -2.30 6.33 5.03
C LEU A 228 -2.27 5.17 6.02
N PHE A 229 -3.40 4.55 6.35
CA PHE A 229 -3.44 3.35 7.21
C PHE A 229 -2.92 2.08 6.50
N HIS A 230 -2.58 2.15 5.21
CA HIS A 230 -1.84 1.10 4.50
C HIS A 230 -0.37 1.49 4.32
N VAL A 231 0.50 0.48 4.34
CA VAL A 231 1.96 0.68 4.17
C VAL A 231 2.31 1.39 2.85
N THR A 232 1.50 1.28 1.80
CA THR A 232 1.71 2.07 0.57
C THR A 232 1.58 3.57 0.85
N GLY A 233 0.55 3.99 1.58
CA GLY A 233 0.35 5.40 1.94
C GLY A 233 1.34 5.87 3.00
N SER A 234 1.46 5.14 4.11
CA SER A 234 2.33 5.56 5.23
C SER A 234 3.82 5.45 4.91
N HIS A 235 4.27 4.41 4.20
CA HIS A 235 5.71 4.20 3.96
C HIS A 235 6.15 4.76 2.61
N ALA A 236 5.52 4.35 1.49
CA ALA A 236 5.98 4.76 0.17
C ALA A 236 5.55 6.19 -0.23
N VAL A 237 4.52 6.78 0.44
CA VAL A 237 4.17 8.19 0.25
C VAL A 237 4.70 9.02 1.41
N PHE A 238 4.21 8.86 2.64
CA PHE A 238 4.58 9.76 3.75
C PHE A 238 6.03 9.62 4.17
N LEU A 239 6.48 8.45 4.66
CA LEU A 239 7.84 8.31 5.19
C LEU A 239 8.92 8.54 4.12
N LEU A 240 8.70 8.06 2.90
CA LEU A 240 9.63 8.33 1.80
C LEU A 240 9.73 9.84 1.48
N SER A 241 8.64 10.61 1.65
CA SER A 241 8.67 12.06 1.41
C SER A 241 9.57 12.81 2.38
N LEU A 242 9.77 12.29 3.59
CA LEU A 242 10.70 12.89 4.57
C LEU A 242 12.16 12.83 4.09
N VAL A 243 12.61 11.68 3.59
CA VAL A 243 14.01 11.50 3.16
C VAL A 243 14.28 12.06 1.75
N THR A 244 13.23 12.29 0.97
CA THR A 244 13.32 12.85 -0.39
C THR A 244 12.89 14.32 -0.45
N ALA A 245 12.58 14.94 0.69
CA ALA A 245 12.13 16.32 0.82
C ALA A 245 10.95 16.70 -0.09
N ARG A 246 9.99 15.77 -0.26
CA ARG A 246 8.79 15.96 -1.12
C ARG A 246 7.65 16.61 -0.33
N LYS A 247 6.96 17.55 -0.96
CA LYS A 247 5.65 18.00 -0.51
C LYS A 247 4.61 16.92 -0.77
N ILE A 248 3.68 16.71 0.17
CA ILE A 248 2.56 15.78 0.05
C ILE A 248 1.26 16.58 -0.09
N VAL A 249 0.54 16.34 -1.17
CA VAL A 249 -0.79 16.90 -1.39
C VAL A 249 -1.83 15.83 -1.06
N PHE A 250 -2.72 16.11 -0.13
CA PHE A 250 -3.75 15.17 0.30
C PHE A 250 -4.98 15.23 -0.59
N MET A 251 -5.60 14.07 -0.80
CA MET A 251 -6.94 13.91 -1.34
C MET A 251 -7.84 13.26 -0.30
N TYR A 252 -9.02 13.84 -0.07
CA TYR A 252 -10.03 13.25 0.82
C TYR A 252 -10.52 11.89 0.31
N LYS A 253 -10.77 11.81 -1.00
CA LYS A 253 -11.21 10.62 -1.71
C LYS A 253 -10.58 10.63 -3.10
N TRP A 254 -10.24 9.46 -3.61
CA TRP A 254 -9.74 9.34 -4.97
C TRP A 254 -10.78 9.80 -5.99
N ASP A 255 -10.37 10.72 -6.84
CA ASP A 255 -11.05 11.17 -8.04
C ASP A 255 -9.98 11.54 -9.08
N PRO A 256 -9.97 10.91 -10.28
CA PRO A 256 -8.89 11.12 -11.25
C PRO A 256 -8.90 12.54 -11.86
N VAL A 257 -10.06 13.20 -11.97
CA VAL A 257 -10.12 14.57 -12.50
C VAL A 257 -9.63 15.58 -11.46
N GLU A 258 -10.03 15.40 -10.19
CA GLU A 258 -9.47 16.18 -9.09
C GLU A 258 -7.96 16.00 -8.97
N ALA A 259 -7.46 14.77 -9.17
CA ALA A 259 -6.02 14.52 -9.21
C ALA A 259 -5.31 15.34 -10.29
N LEU A 260 -5.89 15.49 -11.49
CA LEU A 260 -5.32 16.36 -12.54
C LEU A 260 -5.23 17.82 -12.10
N HIS A 261 -6.28 18.36 -11.47
CA HIS A 261 -6.28 19.73 -10.95
C HIS A 261 -5.24 19.93 -9.84
N LEU A 262 -5.07 18.94 -8.95
CA LEU A 262 -4.03 18.99 -7.92
C LEU A 262 -2.62 18.89 -8.54
N ILE A 263 -2.42 18.09 -9.58
CA ILE A 263 -1.15 18.00 -10.31
C ILE A 263 -0.81 19.35 -10.91
N GLU A 264 -1.76 20.00 -11.57
CA GLU A 264 -1.57 21.34 -12.15
C GLU A 264 -1.31 22.40 -11.09
N LYS A 265 -2.17 22.47 -10.05
CA LYS A 265 -2.09 23.47 -8.96
C LYS A 265 -0.78 23.39 -8.19
N HIS A 266 -0.37 22.20 -7.77
CA HIS A 266 0.77 21.98 -6.90
C HIS A 266 2.06 21.55 -7.63
N LYS A 267 2.01 21.43 -8.96
CA LYS A 267 3.11 20.96 -9.81
C LYS A 267 3.66 19.61 -9.32
N VAL A 268 2.75 18.66 -9.12
CA VAL A 268 3.08 17.31 -8.64
C VAL A 268 4.05 16.63 -9.60
N THR A 269 5.14 16.08 -9.04
CA THR A 269 6.22 15.45 -9.82
C THR A 269 6.09 13.94 -9.94
N ASP A 270 5.49 13.31 -8.93
CA ASP A 270 5.28 11.87 -8.90
C ASP A 270 3.98 11.50 -8.19
N MET A 271 3.44 10.33 -8.52
CA MET A 271 2.29 9.76 -7.86
C MET A 271 2.51 8.26 -7.67
N THR A 272 2.25 7.77 -6.47
CA THR A 272 2.28 6.33 -6.16
C THR A 272 0.90 5.89 -5.69
N GLY A 273 0.37 4.85 -6.34
CA GLY A 273 -0.96 4.32 -6.04
C GLY A 273 -1.10 2.84 -6.35
N VAL A 274 -2.34 2.38 -6.50
CA VAL A 274 -2.62 1.07 -7.09
C VAL A 274 -2.65 1.19 -8.62
N PRO A 275 -2.45 0.11 -9.38
CA PRO A 275 -2.37 0.16 -10.85
C PRO A 275 -3.56 0.85 -11.54
N THR A 276 -4.76 0.70 -10.98
CA THR A 276 -5.98 1.34 -11.49
C THR A 276 -5.89 2.87 -11.43
N MET A 277 -5.37 3.43 -10.34
CA MET A 277 -5.22 4.90 -10.19
C MET A 277 -4.30 5.49 -11.26
N SER A 278 -3.17 4.83 -11.56
CA SER A 278 -2.26 5.27 -12.62
C SER A 278 -2.93 5.28 -14.00
N ALA A 279 -3.71 4.23 -14.32
CA ALA A 279 -4.45 4.15 -15.57
C ALA A 279 -5.58 5.20 -15.65
N GLU A 280 -6.31 5.41 -14.55
CA GLU A 280 -7.42 6.36 -14.46
C GLU A 280 -6.96 7.82 -14.63
N VAL A 281 -5.80 8.21 -14.04
CA VAL A 281 -5.22 9.55 -14.23
C VAL A 281 -4.85 9.80 -15.69
N LEU A 282 -4.20 8.83 -16.33
CA LEU A 282 -3.82 8.96 -17.75
C LEU A 282 -5.05 9.01 -18.66
N GLN A 283 -6.09 8.22 -18.35
CA GLN A 283 -7.35 8.28 -19.11
C GLN A 283 -8.08 9.61 -18.88
N ALA A 284 -8.17 10.07 -17.62
CA ALA A 284 -8.79 11.37 -17.31
C ALA A 284 -8.09 12.53 -18.03
N HIS A 285 -6.75 12.48 -18.17
CA HIS A 285 -6.01 13.51 -18.93
C HIS A 285 -6.30 13.45 -20.43
N LYS A 286 -6.51 12.27 -21.02
CA LYS A 286 -6.97 12.17 -22.43
C LYS A 286 -8.33 12.84 -22.65
N ASP A 287 -9.21 12.73 -21.64
CA ASP A 287 -10.54 13.30 -21.68
C ASP A 287 -10.56 14.81 -21.35
N ASN A 288 -9.51 15.33 -20.69
CA ASN A 288 -9.34 16.73 -20.28
C ASN A 288 -7.92 17.22 -20.64
N PRO A 289 -7.58 17.31 -21.94
CA PRO A 289 -6.21 17.59 -22.39
C PRO A 289 -5.73 19.03 -22.12
N GLU A 290 -6.63 19.92 -21.72
CA GLU A 290 -6.33 21.31 -21.34
C GLU A 290 -5.68 21.43 -19.97
N ILE A 291 -5.79 20.43 -19.11
CA ILE A 291 -5.19 20.44 -17.77
C ILE A 291 -3.70 20.07 -17.87
N ASP A 292 -2.82 20.95 -17.40
CA ASP A 292 -1.37 20.77 -17.48
C ASP A 292 -0.83 19.75 -16.46
N ILE A 293 -0.46 18.57 -16.93
CA ILE A 293 0.24 17.55 -16.12
C ILE A 293 1.72 17.38 -16.51
N SER A 294 2.34 18.38 -17.13
CA SER A 294 3.73 18.31 -17.59
C SER A 294 4.75 18.16 -16.46
N SER A 295 4.38 18.59 -15.25
CA SER A 295 5.18 18.40 -14.04
C SER A 295 5.25 16.94 -13.58
N LEU A 296 4.24 16.11 -13.86
CA LEU A 296 4.19 14.71 -13.48
C LEU A 296 5.19 13.91 -14.31
N LYS A 297 6.23 13.35 -13.65
CA LYS A 297 7.30 12.56 -14.26
C LYS A 297 7.28 11.10 -13.83
N GLY A 298 6.81 10.80 -12.62
CA GLY A 298 6.78 9.46 -12.06
C GLY A 298 5.35 8.93 -11.84
N LEU A 299 5.08 7.71 -12.30
CA LEU A 299 3.83 6.97 -12.02
C LEU A 299 4.16 5.61 -11.41
N GLY A 300 4.17 5.57 -10.08
CA GLY A 300 4.43 4.39 -9.28
C GLY A 300 3.17 3.56 -9.02
N SER A 301 3.32 2.24 -9.00
CA SER A 301 2.26 1.31 -8.64
C SER A 301 2.75 0.27 -7.65
N GLY A 302 1.91 -0.05 -6.66
CA GLY A 302 2.18 -1.09 -5.67
C GLY A 302 0.91 -1.66 -5.08
N GLY A 303 1.07 -2.72 -4.27
CA GLY A 303 -0.02 -3.33 -3.53
C GLY A 303 -0.96 -4.24 -4.36
N ALA A 304 -0.87 -4.22 -5.68
CA ALA A 304 -1.54 -5.14 -6.59
C ALA A 304 -0.66 -5.37 -7.83
N ALA A 305 -0.86 -6.49 -8.53
CA ALA A 305 -0.18 -6.76 -9.79
C ALA A 305 -0.61 -5.72 -10.84
N ARG A 306 0.37 -5.15 -11.53
CA ARG A 306 0.11 -4.22 -12.65
C ARG A 306 0.08 -5.02 -13.95
N PRO A 307 -1.01 -4.94 -14.74
CA PRO A 307 -1.07 -5.60 -16.03
C PRO A 307 0.07 -5.13 -16.95
N PRO A 308 0.81 -6.04 -17.61
CA PRO A 308 1.90 -5.70 -18.52
C PRO A 308 1.48 -4.74 -19.64
N GLU A 309 0.23 -4.85 -20.11
CA GLU A 309 -0.30 -4.00 -21.16
C GLU A 309 -0.43 -2.54 -20.74
N GLN A 310 -0.71 -2.26 -19.45
CA GLN A 310 -0.72 -0.89 -18.93
C GLN A 310 0.69 -0.27 -18.94
N ILE A 311 1.72 -1.08 -18.68
CA ILE A 311 3.11 -0.62 -18.71
C ILE A 311 3.53 -0.28 -20.13
N LYS A 312 3.25 -1.18 -21.10
CA LYS A 312 3.52 -0.96 -22.53
C LYS A 312 2.75 0.24 -23.08
N ALA A 313 1.48 0.40 -22.68
CA ALA A 313 0.67 1.55 -23.10
C ALA A 313 1.24 2.86 -22.54
N GLN A 314 1.65 2.89 -21.27
CA GLN A 314 2.27 4.07 -20.66
C GLN A 314 3.59 4.43 -21.38
N GLU A 315 4.48 3.47 -21.60
CA GLU A 315 5.74 3.70 -22.33
C GLU A 315 5.50 4.33 -23.71
N LYS A 316 4.54 3.78 -24.44
CA LYS A 316 4.21 4.24 -25.81
C LYS A 316 3.54 5.61 -25.85
N GLU A 317 2.57 5.85 -24.97
CA GLU A 317 1.70 7.02 -25.02
C GLU A 317 2.22 8.19 -24.18
N HIS A 318 3.00 7.89 -23.13
CA HIS A 318 3.55 8.85 -22.19
C HIS A 318 5.03 8.55 -21.88
N PRO A 319 5.92 8.57 -22.90
CA PRO A 319 7.35 8.23 -22.75
C PRO A 319 8.10 9.19 -21.81
N ASP A 320 7.54 10.37 -21.54
CA ASP A 320 8.05 11.37 -20.59
C ASP A 320 7.72 11.04 -19.12
N LYS A 321 6.94 9.97 -18.86
CA LYS A 321 6.49 9.56 -17.53
C LYS A 321 7.01 8.17 -17.17
N VAL A 322 7.91 8.12 -16.18
CA VAL A 322 8.57 6.87 -15.76
C VAL A 322 7.59 5.97 -15.00
N ALA A 323 7.37 4.76 -15.51
CA ALA A 323 6.63 3.73 -14.78
C ALA A 323 7.51 3.10 -13.69
N THR A 324 6.92 2.86 -12.52
CA THR A 324 7.57 2.12 -11.43
C THR A 324 6.60 1.10 -10.86
N VAL A 325 7.09 -0.08 -10.53
CA VAL A 325 6.37 -1.08 -9.74
C VAL A 325 7.15 -1.43 -8.49
N GLY A 326 6.44 -1.63 -7.38
CA GLY A 326 6.99 -2.12 -6.13
C GLY A 326 6.18 -3.31 -5.63
N TYR A 327 6.87 -4.37 -5.22
CA TYR A 327 6.27 -5.51 -4.54
C TYR A 327 6.71 -5.52 -3.07
N GLY A 328 5.75 -5.77 -2.21
CA GLY A 328 5.90 -5.90 -0.78
C GLY A 328 4.54 -6.08 -0.11
N LEU A 329 4.58 -6.45 1.15
CA LEU A 329 3.42 -6.73 2.00
C LEU A 329 3.47 -5.81 3.23
N THR A 330 2.40 -5.81 4.02
CA THR A 330 2.41 -5.13 5.33
C THR A 330 3.51 -5.70 6.22
N GLU A 331 3.72 -7.01 6.13
CA GLU A 331 4.73 -7.77 6.86
C GLU A 331 6.18 -7.45 6.45
N THR A 332 6.38 -6.76 5.33
CA THR A 332 7.70 -6.28 4.87
C THR A 332 7.77 -4.75 4.81
N ASN A 333 6.88 -4.05 5.52
CA ASN A 333 6.77 -2.58 5.50
C ASN A 333 6.72 -2.03 4.06
N ALA A 334 5.93 -2.67 3.18
CA ALA A 334 5.72 -2.39 1.76
C ALA A 334 6.91 -2.66 0.84
N HIS A 335 8.04 -3.19 1.35
CA HIS A 335 9.26 -3.29 0.55
C HIS A 335 9.83 -4.71 0.48
N ALA A 336 9.97 -5.24 -0.73
CA ALA A 336 10.73 -6.45 -1.05
C ALA A 336 11.51 -6.27 -2.36
N THR A 337 10.83 -5.92 -3.46
CA THR A 337 11.46 -5.66 -4.77
C THR A 337 10.88 -4.41 -5.41
N ASN A 338 11.61 -3.87 -6.39
CA ASN A 338 11.10 -2.82 -7.27
C ASN A 338 11.73 -2.89 -8.68
N ALA A 339 11.02 -2.35 -9.67
CA ALA A 339 11.53 -2.07 -11.01
C ALA A 339 11.00 -0.74 -11.50
N SER A 340 11.79 -0.04 -12.31
CA SER A 340 11.48 1.30 -12.80
C SER A 340 12.07 1.52 -14.20
N GLY A 341 11.42 2.36 -14.99
CA GLY A 341 11.91 2.82 -16.29
C GLY A 341 12.24 1.66 -17.23
N ILE A 342 13.40 1.72 -17.86
CA ILE A 342 13.84 0.75 -18.88
C ILE A 342 13.80 -0.70 -18.39
N THR A 343 14.19 -0.94 -17.15
CA THR A 343 14.15 -2.29 -16.56
C THR A 343 12.74 -2.86 -16.55
N LEU A 344 11.75 -2.02 -16.25
CA LEU A 344 10.34 -2.42 -16.24
C LEU A 344 9.77 -2.54 -17.67
N TYR A 345 10.20 -1.68 -18.59
CA TYR A 345 9.73 -1.72 -19.99
C TYR A 345 10.22 -2.98 -20.71
N GLU A 346 11.46 -3.39 -20.47
CA GLU A 346 12.00 -4.65 -21.00
C GLU A 346 11.36 -5.89 -20.37
N ARG A 347 10.89 -5.78 -19.10
CA ARG A 347 10.31 -6.88 -18.32
C ARG A 347 8.96 -6.48 -17.71
N PRO A 348 7.92 -6.21 -18.52
CA PRO A 348 6.67 -5.59 -18.03
C PRO A 348 5.85 -6.48 -17.08
N SER A 349 6.17 -7.77 -16.97
CA SER A 349 5.51 -8.69 -16.02
C SER A 349 6.28 -8.86 -14.71
N THR A 350 7.45 -8.22 -14.56
CA THR A 350 8.26 -8.39 -13.34
C THR A 350 7.65 -7.66 -12.14
N ALA A 351 7.82 -8.24 -10.95
CA ALA A 351 7.63 -7.57 -9.68
C ALA A 351 8.89 -6.79 -9.24
N GLY A 352 9.98 -6.92 -9.99
CA GLY A 352 11.23 -6.21 -9.79
C GLY A 352 12.37 -7.08 -9.27
N TYR A 353 13.44 -6.39 -8.89
CA TYR A 353 14.67 -6.97 -8.36
C TYR A 353 14.80 -6.63 -6.87
N PRO A 354 15.27 -7.55 -6.00
CA PRO A 354 15.52 -7.27 -4.59
C PRO A 354 16.64 -6.24 -4.45
N THR A 355 16.50 -5.32 -3.49
CA THR A 355 17.59 -4.38 -3.21
C THR A 355 18.82 -5.14 -2.72
N PRO A 356 19.96 -5.05 -3.43
CA PRO A 356 21.16 -5.80 -3.09
C PRO A 356 21.58 -5.59 -1.62
N PHE A 357 21.95 -6.68 -0.95
CA PHE A 357 22.42 -6.75 0.44
C PHE A 357 21.38 -6.47 1.52
N LEU A 358 20.26 -5.79 1.21
CA LEU A 358 19.23 -5.44 2.17
C LEU A 358 18.06 -6.41 2.15
N ASN A 359 17.66 -6.84 0.95
CA ASN A 359 16.60 -7.82 0.75
C ASN A 359 17.18 -9.06 0.09
N LEU A 360 16.89 -10.20 0.70
CA LEU A 360 17.15 -11.51 0.12
C LEU A 360 15.80 -12.14 -0.22
N ILE A 361 15.69 -12.70 -1.40
CA ILE A 361 14.49 -13.39 -1.85
C ILE A 361 14.88 -14.76 -2.37
N LYS A 362 14.10 -15.77 -2.03
CA LYS A 362 14.21 -17.11 -2.57
C LYS A 362 12.84 -17.69 -2.88
N ILE A 363 12.81 -18.69 -3.73
CA ILE A 363 11.63 -19.51 -4.00
C ILE A 363 11.78 -20.82 -3.25
N MET A 364 10.69 -21.27 -2.60
CA MET A 364 10.68 -22.48 -1.78
C MET A 364 9.58 -23.43 -2.25
N ASP A 365 9.85 -24.74 -2.15
CA ASP A 365 8.81 -25.76 -2.30
C ASP A 365 7.92 -25.87 -1.05
N GLU A 366 6.96 -26.80 -1.08
CA GLU A 366 6.03 -27.05 0.05
C GLU A 366 6.77 -27.59 1.30
N GLU A 367 7.87 -28.31 1.11
CA GLU A 367 8.71 -28.85 2.16
C GLU A 367 9.69 -27.81 2.74
N GLY A 368 9.80 -26.63 2.12
CA GLY A 368 10.66 -25.53 2.55
C GLY A 368 12.08 -25.58 1.98
N ASN A 369 12.35 -26.41 0.96
CA ASN A 369 13.63 -26.45 0.27
C ASN A 369 13.71 -25.30 -0.74
N ASP A 370 14.93 -24.77 -0.92
CA ASP A 370 15.20 -23.71 -1.90
C ASP A 370 15.11 -24.28 -3.32
N LEU A 371 14.38 -23.61 -4.19
CA LEU A 371 14.25 -23.90 -5.62
C LEU A 371 15.23 -23.08 -6.45
N GLY A 372 15.58 -23.60 -7.62
CA GLY A 372 16.45 -22.94 -8.58
C GLY A 372 15.76 -21.86 -9.42
N PRO A 373 16.53 -21.16 -10.28
CA PRO A 373 15.95 -20.19 -11.22
C PRO A 373 14.87 -20.83 -12.11
N ASN A 374 13.82 -20.04 -12.38
CA ASN A 374 12.66 -20.42 -13.20
C ASN A 374 11.79 -21.57 -12.62
N GLU A 375 12.06 -22.04 -11.41
CA GLU A 375 11.22 -23.01 -10.73
C GLU A 375 10.10 -22.27 -9.95
N LEU A 376 8.89 -22.84 -9.97
CA LEU A 376 7.69 -22.26 -9.35
C LEU A 376 7.57 -22.72 -7.90
N GLY A 377 7.41 -21.76 -6.98
CA GLY A 377 7.18 -22.06 -5.56
C GLY A 377 6.77 -20.82 -4.78
N GLU A 378 6.75 -20.93 -3.46
CA GLU A 378 6.42 -19.83 -2.57
C GLU A 378 7.59 -18.83 -2.45
N VAL A 379 7.26 -17.54 -2.51
CA VAL A 379 8.23 -16.45 -2.33
C VAL A 379 8.53 -16.27 -0.84
N ALA A 380 9.79 -16.44 -0.46
CA ALA A 380 10.28 -16.15 0.88
C ALA A 380 11.19 -14.92 0.88
N ILE A 381 11.03 -14.04 1.88
CA ILE A 381 11.69 -12.74 1.97
C ILE A 381 12.44 -12.62 3.29
N LYS A 382 13.72 -12.28 3.24
CA LYS A 382 14.51 -11.94 4.43
C LYS A 382 15.06 -10.54 4.29
N SER A 383 14.58 -9.64 5.15
CA SER A 383 14.87 -8.21 5.09
C SER A 383 14.87 -7.58 6.48
N THR A 384 15.60 -6.47 6.62
CA THR A 384 15.46 -5.59 7.80
C THR A 384 14.09 -4.92 7.85
N CYS A 385 13.35 -4.90 6.74
CA CYS A 385 11.98 -4.40 6.68
C CYS A 385 10.94 -5.41 7.17
N ASN A 386 11.33 -6.66 7.48
CA ASN A 386 10.37 -7.66 7.95
C ASN A 386 9.78 -7.28 9.31
N PHE A 387 8.49 -7.57 9.48
CA PHE A 387 7.77 -7.39 10.72
C PHE A 387 8.33 -8.26 11.85
N ARG A 388 8.01 -7.90 13.09
CA ARG A 388 8.44 -8.68 14.25
C ARG A 388 7.53 -9.90 14.52
N CYS A 389 6.21 -9.68 14.49
CA CYS A 389 5.23 -10.74 14.74
C CYS A 389 3.80 -10.28 14.37
N TYR A 390 2.87 -11.22 14.35
CA TYR A 390 1.45 -10.90 14.46
C TYR A 390 1.06 -10.70 15.92
N LEU A 391 0.37 -9.60 16.21
CA LEU A 391 -0.07 -9.23 17.56
C LEU A 391 -0.87 -10.37 18.20
N LYS A 392 -0.46 -10.83 19.39
CA LYS A 392 -1.12 -11.90 20.16
C LYS A 392 -1.39 -13.19 19.37
N ASN A 393 -0.60 -13.47 18.34
CA ASN A 393 -0.79 -14.65 17.50
C ASN A 393 0.57 -15.28 17.14
N GLU A 394 1.13 -15.98 18.13
CA GLU A 394 2.43 -16.64 17.99
C GLU A 394 2.37 -17.81 16.96
N GLU A 395 1.26 -18.56 16.94
CA GLU A 395 1.05 -19.66 16.00
C GLU A 395 1.14 -19.15 14.56
N ALA A 396 0.35 -18.15 14.20
CA ALA A 396 0.40 -17.57 12.84
C ALA A 396 1.74 -16.89 12.53
N THR A 397 2.47 -16.39 13.54
CA THR A 397 3.81 -15.83 13.33
C THR A 397 4.80 -16.94 12.98
N ASN A 398 4.80 -18.03 13.74
CA ASN A 398 5.71 -19.17 13.53
C ASN A 398 5.42 -19.94 12.23
N GLU A 399 4.18 -19.90 11.72
CA GLU A 399 3.83 -20.47 10.42
C GLU A 399 4.53 -19.77 9.25
N VAL A 400 4.78 -18.45 9.36
CA VAL A 400 5.26 -17.64 8.23
C VAL A 400 6.65 -17.03 8.44
N LEU A 401 7.14 -16.93 9.67
CA LEU A 401 8.45 -16.34 9.99
C LEU A 401 9.31 -17.36 10.71
N ASP A 402 10.38 -17.83 10.06
CA ASP A 402 11.28 -18.81 10.64
C ASP A 402 12.34 -18.19 11.57
N SER A 403 13.09 -19.04 12.26
CA SER A 403 14.15 -18.64 13.20
C SER A 403 15.35 -17.96 12.53
N GLU A 404 15.49 -18.09 11.21
CA GLU A 404 16.54 -17.44 10.42
C GLU A 404 16.11 -16.06 9.90
N GLY A 405 14.85 -15.68 10.08
CA GLY A 405 14.24 -14.43 9.64
C GLY A 405 13.71 -14.45 8.21
N TRP A 406 13.46 -15.63 7.64
CA TRP A 406 12.76 -15.78 6.37
C TRP A 406 11.24 -15.71 6.61
N PHE A 407 10.59 -14.78 5.92
CA PHE A 407 9.14 -14.60 5.91
C PHE A 407 8.55 -15.23 4.65
N ARG A 408 7.65 -16.19 4.83
CA ARG A 408 6.87 -16.84 3.78
C ARG A 408 5.69 -15.94 3.43
N SER A 409 5.68 -15.43 2.21
CA SER A 409 4.74 -14.36 1.79
C SER A 409 3.32 -14.87 1.51
N GLY A 410 3.15 -16.13 1.24
CA GLY A 410 1.92 -16.71 0.70
C GLY A 410 1.67 -16.34 -0.78
N ASP A 411 2.65 -15.73 -1.44
CA ASP A 411 2.62 -15.46 -2.88
C ASP A 411 3.47 -16.52 -3.60
N VAL A 412 2.99 -16.99 -4.75
CA VAL A 412 3.68 -17.94 -5.62
C VAL A 412 4.39 -17.18 -6.72
N GLY A 413 5.64 -17.51 -6.97
CA GLY A 413 6.44 -16.82 -7.98
C GLY A 413 7.61 -17.65 -8.51
N ILE A 414 8.36 -17.02 -9.39
CA ILE A 414 9.64 -17.51 -9.90
C ILE A 414 10.67 -16.39 -9.83
N ILE A 415 11.94 -16.74 -9.74
CA ILE A 415 13.08 -15.84 -9.99
C ILE A 415 13.72 -16.31 -11.29
N ASP A 416 13.93 -15.40 -12.26
CA ASP A 416 14.60 -15.76 -13.52
C ASP A 416 16.13 -15.83 -13.36
N ASP A 417 16.82 -16.21 -14.44
CA ASP A 417 18.29 -16.32 -14.45
C ASP A 417 19.02 -14.99 -14.20
N ASP A 418 18.35 -13.85 -14.44
CA ASP A 418 18.87 -12.50 -14.17
C ASP A 418 18.52 -12.02 -12.74
N GLY A 419 17.77 -12.80 -11.96
CA GLY A 419 17.41 -12.51 -10.56
C GLY A 419 16.14 -11.67 -10.39
N PHE A 420 15.33 -11.47 -11.45
CA PHE A 420 14.05 -10.77 -11.38
C PHE A 420 12.95 -11.67 -10.86
N LEU A 421 12.15 -11.12 -9.94
CA LEU A 421 10.97 -11.77 -9.39
C LEU A 421 9.75 -11.59 -10.29
N TYR A 422 9.01 -12.66 -10.49
CA TYR A 422 7.70 -12.67 -11.16
C TYR A 422 6.68 -13.34 -10.26
N ILE A 423 5.71 -12.57 -9.77
CA ILE A 423 4.58 -13.10 -9.01
C ILE A 423 3.61 -13.74 -9.99
N LYS A 424 3.24 -14.97 -9.71
CA LYS A 424 2.30 -15.75 -10.54
C LYS A 424 0.89 -15.72 -9.96
N ASP A 425 0.76 -15.88 -8.65
CA ASP A 425 -0.53 -15.70 -7.94
C ASP A 425 -0.31 -15.72 -6.42
N ARG A 426 -1.39 -15.68 -5.66
CA ARG A 426 -1.40 -16.04 -4.24
C ARG A 426 -1.75 -17.51 -4.06
N ILE A 427 -1.13 -18.18 -3.10
CA ILE A 427 -1.42 -19.59 -2.78
C ILE A 427 -2.93 -19.80 -2.61
N LYS A 428 -3.61 -18.90 -1.89
CA LYS A 428 -5.05 -18.96 -1.62
C LYS A 428 -5.97 -18.60 -2.80
N ASP A 429 -5.43 -17.99 -3.85
CA ASP A 429 -6.17 -17.53 -5.03
C ASP A 429 -5.94 -18.45 -6.23
N ILE A 430 -4.99 -19.40 -6.12
CA ILE A 430 -4.79 -20.46 -7.11
C ILE A 430 -6.05 -21.32 -7.18
N VAL A 431 -6.56 -21.54 -8.39
CA VAL A 431 -7.71 -22.40 -8.65
C VAL A 431 -7.25 -23.82 -8.88
N ILE A 432 -7.70 -24.74 -8.03
CA ILE A 432 -7.36 -26.18 -8.14
C ILE A 432 -8.44 -26.88 -8.96
N ARG A 433 -8.20 -27.05 -10.26
CA ARG A 433 -9.15 -27.60 -11.21
C ARG A 433 -8.70 -28.98 -11.73
N GLY A 434 -9.31 -30.02 -11.21
CA GLY A 434 -9.02 -31.40 -11.66
C GLY A 434 -7.58 -31.83 -11.39
N GLY A 435 -6.94 -31.29 -10.36
CA GLY A 435 -5.55 -31.53 -10.00
C GLY A 435 -4.53 -30.56 -10.64
N GLU A 436 -4.99 -29.64 -11.49
CA GLU A 436 -4.16 -28.58 -12.08
C GLU A 436 -4.25 -27.31 -11.23
N ASN A 437 -3.10 -26.73 -10.89
CA ASN A 437 -2.98 -25.44 -10.20
C ASN A 437 -2.98 -24.31 -11.23
N ILE A 438 -4.05 -23.52 -11.26
CA ILE A 438 -4.26 -22.46 -12.26
C ILE A 438 -4.11 -21.11 -11.58
N ALA A 439 -3.12 -20.32 -12.05
CA ALA A 439 -2.90 -18.95 -11.60
C ALA A 439 -3.93 -18.01 -12.24
N CYS A 440 -4.72 -17.32 -11.42
CA CYS A 440 -5.72 -16.37 -11.89
C CYS A 440 -5.08 -15.15 -12.58
N LEU A 441 -3.94 -14.68 -12.11
CA LEU A 441 -3.23 -13.53 -12.68
C LEU A 441 -2.79 -13.74 -14.12
N GLU A 442 -2.46 -14.98 -14.53
CA GLU A 442 -2.14 -15.30 -15.93
C GLU A 442 -3.34 -15.08 -16.84
N ILE A 443 -4.51 -15.47 -16.37
CA ILE A 443 -5.77 -15.33 -17.13
C ILE A 443 -6.21 -13.87 -17.14
N GLU A 444 -6.10 -13.17 -16.01
CA GLU A 444 -6.37 -11.73 -15.91
C GLU A 444 -5.50 -10.94 -16.89
N ALA A 445 -4.19 -11.25 -16.96
CA ALA A 445 -3.27 -10.62 -17.90
C ALA A 445 -3.72 -10.82 -19.36
N ALA A 446 -4.11 -12.05 -19.74
CA ALA A 446 -4.62 -12.35 -21.07
C ALA A 446 -5.95 -11.62 -21.38
N ILE A 447 -6.85 -11.48 -20.39
CA ILE A 447 -8.11 -10.74 -20.54
C ILE A 447 -7.84 -9.24 -20.75
N TYR A 448 -6.89 -8.65 -20.02
CA TYR A 448 -6.52 -7.22 -20.16
C TYR A 448 -5.96 -6.87 -21.55
N GLU A 449 -5.48 -7.82 -22.32
CA GLU A 449 -5.07 -7.59 -23.71
C GLU A 449 -6.26 -7.32 -24.67
N HIS A 450 -7.51 -7.60 -24.23
CA HIS A 450 -8.67 -7.35 -25.06
C HIS A 450 -9.07 -5.87 -25.01
N PRO A 451 -9.21 -5.17 -26.18
CA PRO A 451 -9.40 -3.71 -26.24
C PRO A 451 -10.72 -3.20 -25.63
N SER A 452 -11.70 -4.08 -25.41
CA SER A 452 -12.95 -3.72 -24.76
C SER A 452 -12.89 -3.82 -23.23
N VAL A 453 -11.82 -4.39 -22.65
CA VAL A 453 -11.71 -4.63 -21.21
C VAL A 453 -11.09 -3.43 -20.51
N ARG A 454 -11.74 -3.00 -19.43
CA ARG A 454 -11.27 -1.98 -18.48
C ARG A 454 -10.65 -2.61 -17.25
N GLU A 455 -11.39 -3.52 -16.60
CA GLU A 455 -10.93 -4.26 -15.42
C GLU A 455 -11.36 -5.72 -15.51
N ALA A 456 -10.56 -6.62 -14.97
CA ALA A 456 -10.87 -8.04 -14.90
C ALA A 456 -10.45 -8.64 -13.57
N SER A 457 -11.22 -9.62 -13.09
CA SER A 457 -10.87 -10.42 -11.93
C SER A 457 -11.31 -11.86 -12.16
N VAL A 458 -10.36 -12.78 -11.98
CA VAL A 458 -10.55 -14.23 -12.15
C VAL A 458 -10.47 -14.91 -10.79
N PHE A 459 -11.34 -15.88 -10.52
CA PHE A 459 -11.42 -16.63 -9.26
C PHE A 459 -12.02 -18.03 -9.47
N GLY A 460 -11.78 -18.91 -8.49
CA GLY A 460 -12.38 -20.25 -8.47
C GLY A 460 -13.77 -20.23 -7.85
N VAL A 461 -14.68 -21.05 -8.40
CA VAL A 461 -15.97 -21.38 -7.77
C VAL A 461 -16.06 -22.90 -7.59
N PRO A 462 -16.73 -23.42 -6.54
CA PRO A 462 -16.82 -24.85 -6.26
C PRO A 462 -17.41 -25.66 -7.44
N ASP A 463 -16.86 -26.85 -7.69
CA ASP A 463 -17.40 -27.83 -8.62
C ASP A 463 -17.25 -29.26 -8.07
N GLU A 464 -18.32 -30.04 -8.07
CA GLU A 464 -18.34 -31.39 -7.49
C GLU A 464 -17.33 -32.36 -8.13
N ARG A 465 -17.06 -32.21 -9.42
CA ARG A 465 -16.19 -33.11 -10.19
C ARG A 465 -14.75 -32.67 -10.25
N LEU A 466 -14.53 -31.39 -10.39
CA LEU A 466 -13.19 -30.82 -10.65
C LEU A 466 -12.56 -30.16 -9.41
N GLY A 467 -13.29 -30.08 -8.29
CA GLY A 467 -12.92 -29.30 -7.13
C GLY A 467 -13.31 -27.84 -7.32
N GLU A 468 -12.74 -27.16 -8.31
CA GLU A 468 -13.10 -25.80 -8.68
C GLU A 468 -13.23 -25.62 -10.20
N LYS A 469 -13.94 -24.58 -10.60
CA LYS A 469 -14.05 -24.05 -11.96
C LYS A 469 -13.66 -22.58 -11.96
N LEU A 470 -13.18 -22.11 -13.10
CA LEU A 470 -12.80 -20.73 -13.30
C LEU A 470 -14.02 -19.85 -13.60
N ALA A 471 -14.08 -18.71 -12.93
CA ALA A 471 -15.06 -17.66 -13.11
C ALA A 471 -14.36 -16.30 -13.26
N THR A 472 -14.97 -15.37 -13.99
CA THR A 472 -14.44 -14.02 -14.18
C THR A 472 -15.54 -12.97 -14.15
N ARG A 473 -15.25 -11.83 -13.52
CA ARG A 473 -16.01 -10.57 -13.65
C ARG A 473 -15.19 -9.55 -14.41
N ILE A 474 -15.79 -8.91 -15.38
CA ILE A 474 -15.12 -7.98 -16.30
C ILE A 474 -15.90 -6.68 -16.37
N SER A 475 -15.20 -5.56 -16.13
CA SER A 475 -15.69 -4.22 -16.42
C SER A 475 -15.25 -3.82 -17.84
N LEU A 476 -16.18 -3.33 -18.65
CA LEU A 476 -15.92 -2.93 -20.02
C LEU A 476 -15.58 -1.44 -20.11
N ASN A 477 -14.76 -1.10 -21.10
CA ASN A 477 -14.53 0.29 -21.48
C ASN A 477 -15.83 0.97 -21.91
N PRO A 478 -16.05 2.27 -21.65
CA PRO A 478 -17.27 2.99 -22.02
C PRO A 478 -17.66 2.79 -23.48
N GLY A 479 -18.91 2.38 -23.72
CA GLY A 479 -19.45 2.19 -25.07
C GLY A 479 -18.92 0.96 -25.81
N LYS A 480 -18.20 0.06 -25.13
CA LYS A 480 -17.73 -1.21 -25.70
C LYS A 480 -18.67 -2.34 -25.29
N GLU A 481 -18.75 -3.33 -26.16
CA GLU A 481 -19.46 -4.59 -25.94
C GLU A 481 -18.49 -5.77 -26.09
N LEU A 482 -18.75 -6.85 -25.41
CA LEU A 482 -18.00 -8.09 -25.48
C LEU A 482 -18.94 -9.23 -25.08
N THR A 483 -18.94 -10.31 -25.85
CA THR A 483 -19.71 -11.52 -25.52
C THR A 483 -18.80 -12.59 -24.91
N GLU A 484 -19.38 -13.55 -24.20
CA GLU A 484 -18.64 -14.71 -23.67
C GLU A 484 -17.96 -15.50 -24.80
N GLU A 485 -18.63 -15.64 -25.95
CA GLU A 485 -18.12 -16.36 -27.11
C GLU A 485 -16.92 -15.65 -27.73
N ASP A 486 -16.97 -14.31 -27.87
CA ASP A 486 -15.85 -13.51 -28.37
C ASP A 486 -14.67 -13.56 -27.40
N LEU A 487 -14.91 -13.41 -26.11
CA LEU A 487 -13.87 -13.52 -25.08
C LEU A 487 -13.22 -14.91 -25.09
N SER A 488 -14.02 -15.97 -25.09
CA SER A 488 -13.53 -17.34 -25.13
C SER A 488 -12.67 -17.61 -26.37
N SER A 489 -13.13 -17.13 -27.54
CA SER A 489 -12.38 -17.23 -28.80
C SER A 489 -11.06 -16.47 -28.75
N PHE A 490 -11.06 -15.27 -28.18
CA PHE A 490 -9.86 -14.45 -27.97
C PHE A 490 -8.86 -15.14 -27.06
N LEU A 491 -9.32 -15.67 -25.91
CA LEU A 491 -8.47 -16.36 -24.94
C LEU A 491 -7.93 -17.69 -25.48
N ALA A 492 -8.69 -18.42 -26.28
CA ALA A 492 -8.26 -19.69 -26.88
C ALA A 492 -7.02 -19.56 -27.77
N ALA A 493 -6.75 -18.36 -28.28
CA ALA A 493 -5.55 -18.06 -29.06
C ALA A 493 -4.32 -17.73 -28.17
N LYS A 494 -4.50 -17.56 -26.86
CA LYS A 494 -3.46 -17.04 -25.95
C LYS A 494 -3.11 -17.99 -24.81
N ILE A 495 -4.11 -18.68 -24.25
CA ILE A 495 -3.96 -19.55 -23.09
C ILE A 495 -4.53 -20.94 -23.36
N ALA A 496 -4.10 -21.92 -22.56
CA ALA A 496 -4.58 -23.28 -22.68
C ALA A 496 -6.11 -23.37 -22.44
N LYS A 497 -6.80 -24.22 -23.18
CA LYS A 497 -8.26 -24.33 -23.16
C LYS A 497 -8.85 -24.54 -21.75
N PHE A 498 -8.17 -25.29 -20.90
CA PHE A 498 -8.64 -25.57 -19.53
C PHE A 498 -8.52 -24.35 -18.60
N LYS A 499 -7.79 -23.29 -18.99
CA LYS A 499 -7.66 -22.01 -18.31
C LYS A 499 -8.71 -20.98 -18.72
N ILE A 500 -9.55 -21.26 -19.72
CA ILE A 500 -10.61 -20.33 -20.13
C ILE A 500 -11.73 -20.37 -19.07
N PRO A 501 -12.14 -19.21 -18.52
CA PRO A 501 -13.24 -19.16 -17.56
C PRO A 501 -14.54 -19.77 -18.11
N GLU A 502 -15.22 -20.59 -17.29
CA GLU A 502 -16.50 -21.22 -17.63
C GLU A 502 -17.69 -20.31 -17.31
N TYR A 503 -17.49 -19.37 -16.38
CA TYR A 503 -18.50 -18.40 -15.98
C TYR A 503 -17.94 -16.99 -16.18
N THR A 504 -18.68 -16.14 -16.89
CA THR A 504 -18.27 -14.76 -17.19
C THR A 504 -19.42 -13.80 -16.93
N TRP A 505 -19.14 -12.72 -16.20
CA TRP A 505 -20.07 -11.61 -16.02
C TRP A 505 -19.43 -10.33 -16.54
N PHE A 506 -20.19 -9.60 -17.36
CA PHE A 506 -19.79 -8.28 -17.86
C PHE A 506 -20.58 -7.19 -17.17
N GLN A 507 -19.94 -6.07 -16.89
CA GLN A 507 -20.56 -4.86 -16.36
C GLN A 507 -19.92 -3.60 -16.95
N ASN A 508 -20.66 -2.49 -16.95
CA ASN A 508 -20.15 -1.19 -17.40
C ASN A 508 -19.54 -0.38 -16.24
N ASP A 509 -20.00 -0.64 -15.02
CA ASP A 509 -19.46 -0.03 -13.82
C ASP A 509 -18.12 -0.66 -13.44
N GLU A 510 -17.34 0.04 -12.62
CA GLU A 510 -16.10 -0.50 -12.06
C GLU A 510 -16.34 -1.76 -11.23
N LEU A 511 -15.34 -2.63 -11.18
CA LEU A 511 -15.38 -3.78 -10.27
C LEU A 511 -15.35 -3.30 -8.81
N PRO A 512 -16.00 -4.03 -7.88
CA PRO A 512 -15.94 -3.72 -6.46
C PRO A 512 -14.49 -3.63 -5.97
N LYS A 513 -14.19 -2.60 -5.18
CA LYS A 513 -12.84 -2.36 -4.64
C LYS A 513 -12.88 -2.34 -3.10
N VAL A 514 -11.84 -2.87 -2.47
CA VAL A 514 -11.60 -2.69 -1.03
C VAL A 514 -11.05 -1.29 -0.74
N ALA A 515 -10.98 -0.90 0.53
CA ALA A 515 -10.52 0.42 0.97
C ALA A 515 -9.16 0.86 0.37
N ALA A 516 -8.27 -0.09 0.12
CA ALA A 516 -6.97 0.16 -0.51
C ALA A 516 -7.03 0.45 -2.02
N GLY A 517 -8.22 0.48 -2.63
CA GLY A 517 -8.40 0.64 -4.08
C GLY A 517 -8.17 -0.65 -4.89
N LYS A 518 -7.87 -1.77 -4.24
CA LYS A 518 -7.68 -3.07 -4.88
C LYS A 518 -9.02 -3.72 -5.18
N ILE A 519 -9.10 -4.49 -6.26
CA ILE A 519 -10.29 -5.28 -6.63
C ILE A 519 -10.65 -6.26 -5.50
N ALA A 520 -11.94 -6.28 -5.11
CA ALA A 520 -12.48 -7.09 -4.02
C ALA A 520 -12.79 -8.54 -4.47
N LYS A 521 -11.75 -9.29 -4.87
CA LYS A 521 -11.86 -10.66 -5.43
C LYS A 521 -12.67 -11.60 -4.54
N LYS A 522 -12.45 -11.59 -3.22
CA LYS A 522 -13.17 -12.44 -2.26
C LYS A 522 -14.68 -12.20 -2.29
N GLN A 523 -15.11 -10.93 -2.25
CA GLN A 523 -16.52 -10.57 -2.33
C GLN A 523 -17.15 -11.05 -3.64
N MET A 524 -16.48 -10.83 -4.76
CA MET A 524 -16.98 -11.25 -6.08
C MET A 524 -17.09 -12.77 -6.20
N ARG A 525 -16.15 -13.52 -5.59
CA ARG A 525 -16.24 -14.98 -5.50
C ARG A 525 -17.47 -15.42 -4.70
N GLU A 526 -17.69 -14.82 -3.52
CA GLU A 526 -18.84 -15.13 -2.66
C GLU A 526 -20.17 -14.82 -3.36
N ASP A 527 -20.25 -13.69 -4.07
CA ASP A 527 -21.43 -13.30 -4.84
C ASP A 527 -21.69 -14.26 -6.01
N ALA A 528 -20.63 -14.66 -6.74
CA ALA A 528 -20.73 -15.62 -7.83
C ALA A 528 -21.22 -17.01 -7.35
N ILE A 529 -20.72 -17.49 -6.21
CA ILE A 529 -21.16 -18.75 -5.60
C ILE A 529 -22.66 -18.71 -5.27
N LYS A 530 -23.16 -17.60 -4.72
CA LYS A 530 -24.59 -17.40 -4.45
C LYS A 530 -25.41 -17.32 -5.73
N GLU A 531 -24.96 -16.57 -6.73
CA GLU A 531 -25.64 -16.42 -8.03
C GLU A 531 -25.75 -17.76 -8.77
N LEU A 532 -24.74 -18.62 -8.66
CA LEU A 532 -24.72 -19.94 -9.27
C LEU A 532 -25.43 -21.04 -8.44
N GLY A 533 -25.82 -20.72 -7.21
CA GLY A 533 -26.46 -21.69 -6.30
C GLY A 533 -25.51 -22.82 -5.86
N LEU A 534 -24.20 -22.54 -5.74
CA LEU A 534 -23.14 -23.49 -5.41
C LEU A 534 -22.79 -23.50 -3.90
N GLY A 535 -23.59 -22.89 -3.04
CA GLY A 535 -23.36 -22.75 -1.60
C GLY A 535 -24.13 -23.73 -0.74
#